data_c07b5f2488a62c82fa9e5696dfd5d3b0
#
_entry.id   c07b5f2488a62c82fa9e5696dfd5d3b0
#
_cell.length_a   1.000
_cell.length_b   1.000
_cell.length_c   1.000
_cell.angle_alpha   90.00
_cell.angle_beta   90.00
_cell.angle_gamma   90.00
#
_symmetry.space_group_name_H-M   'P 1'
#
loop_
_entity.id
_entity.type
_entity.pdbx_description
1 polymer ?
#
loop_
_entity_poly.entity_id
_entity_poly.type
_entity_poly.pdbx_seq_one_letter_code
_entity_poly.pdbx_strand_id
1 'polypeptide(L)'
;MLTAMPQHPQSAKTSLWRKPWPYLGFLVLLVLAAVILYNTPGIHERAVYHIAVWRSKIFYFFNPPSATTFDPIGQATPEASAALPPTATSLPTAPPVPSATPLVPPTPTTVPTALPPRVELGNIVLQPQAFNNCGPATLSMNLSFWGWQGYQSDVQKVIKPRLEDLSVTPEELVEFVNTQTPYRALLRYAGDLALVKRFVAAGIPVLVERGYYIPSDGWMGHFGVINGFDDEAQTVHIPDSFSGIIDFKYSELELYWAQFFNTFIVVYPPEREAEVLDLLGAQ
;
A
#
# COMPACT_ATOMS: atom_id res chain seq x y z
N MET A 1 54.73 -82.83 -30.96
CA MET A 1 53.58 -82.71 -30.09
C MET A 1 53.48 -81.25 -29.64
N LEU A 2 52.73 -80.38 -30.31
CA LEU A 2 52.57 -78.96 -30.00
C LEU A 2 51.11 -78.76 -29.55
N THR A 3 50.92 -78.57 -28.28
CA THR A 3 49.60 -78.31 -27.65
C THR A 3 49.16 -76.87 -27.93
N ALA A 4 48.02 -76.72 -28.60
CA ALA A 4 47.40 -75.44 -28.86
C ALA A 4 46.81 -74.91 -27.58
N MET A 5 47.14 -73.63 -27.21
CA MET A 5 46.44 -72.87 -26.15
C MET A 5 45.09 -72.45 -26.56
N PRO A 6 44.06 -72.44 -25.63
CA PRO A 6 42.72 -71.95 -25.90
C PRO A 6 42.72 -70.41 -25.94
N GLN A 7 42.15 -69.85 -27.00
CA GLN A 7 41.90 -68.42 -27.10
C GLN A 7 40.71 -68.03 -26.21
N HIS A 8 40.89 -67.06 -25.34
CA HIS A 8 39.83 -66.41 -24.55
C HIS A 8 38.92 -65.63 -25.51
N PRO A 9 37.59 -65.74 -25.35
CA PRO A 9 36.67 -64.88 -26.11
C PRO A 9 36.78 -63.41 -25.61
N GLN A 10 37.10 -62.51 -26.54
CA GLN A 10 37.05 -61.06 -26.28
C GLN A 10 35.58 -60.63 -26.04
N SER A 11 35.29 -60.20 -24.82
CA SER A 11 34.02 -59.55 -24.48
C SER A 11 33.86 -58.31 -25.30
N ALA A 12 32.90 -58.32 -26.22
CA ALA A 12 32.44 -57.15 -26.94
C ALA A 12 31.84 -56.17 -25.95
N LYS A 13 32.58 -55.10 -25.62
CA LYS A 13 32.02 -53.94 -24.90
C LYS A 13 31.01 -53.28 -25.83
N THR A 14 29.74 -53.59 -25.67
CA THR A 14 28.65 -52.86 -26.29
C THR A 14 28.64 -51.44 -25.69
N SER A 15 29.16 -50.50 -26.45
CA SER A 15 29.06 -49.06 -26.20
C SER A 15 27.59 -48.67 -26.18
N LEU A 16 27.04 -48.56 -24.97
CA LEU A 16 25.72 -48.01 -24.73
C LEU A 16 25.77 -46.48 -24.88
N TRP A 17 26.07 -45.99 -26.07
CA TRP A 17 25.75 -44.64 -26.49
C TRP A 17 24.25 -44.61 -26.74
N ARG A 18 23.47 -44.45 -25.66
CA ARG A 18 22.04 -44.17 -25.76
C ARG A 18 21.88 -42.90 -26.61
N LYS A 19 21.23 -43.06 -27.78
CA LYS A 19 20.93 -41.93 -28.68
C LYS A 19 20.25 -40.82 -27.86
N PRO A 20 20.73 -39.57 -27.90
CA PRO A 20 20.20 -38.47 -27.06
C PRO A 20 18.78 -38.02 -27.43
N TRP A 21 18.24 -38.47 -28.56
CA TRP A 21 16.98 -38.07 -29.13
C TRP A 21 15.74 -38.22 -28.19
N PRO A 22 15.57 -39.32 -27.44
CA PRO A 22 14.43 -39.44 -26.54
C PRO A 22 14.51 -38.42 -25.38
N TYR A 23 15.69 -38.09 -24.92
CA TYR A 23 15.87 -37.07 -23.86
C TYR A 23 15.62 -35.67 -24.39
N LEU A 24 15.99 -35.38 -25.64
CA LEU A 24 15.71 -34.13 -26.31
C LEU A 24 14.19 -33.94 -26.52
N GLY A 25 13.49 -34.98 -26.99
CA GLY A 25 12.03 -34.99 -27.14
C GLY A 25 11.31 -34.75 -25.78
N PHE A 26 11.79 -35.42 -24.76
CA PHE A 26 11.25 -35.21 -23.41
C PHE A 26 11.48 -33.78 -22.90
N LEU A 27 12.67 -33.21 -23.07
CA LEU A 27 12.98 -31.84 -22.73
C LEU A 27 12.09 -30.83 -23.46
N VAL A 28 11.85 -31.02 -24.76
CA VAL A 28 10.95 -30.18 -25.55
C VAL A 28 9.53 -30.25 -25.02
N LEU A 29 9.04 -31.45 -24.67
CA LEU A 29 7.71 -31.61 -24.08
C LEU A 29 7.60 -30.90 -22.71
N LEU A 30 8.63 -30.98 -21.87
CA LEU A 30 8.67 -30.27 -20.58
C LEU A 30 8.64 -28.74 -20.77
N VAL A 31 9.41 -28.22 -21.73
CA VAL A 31 9.41 -26.78 -22.05
C VAL A 31 8.04 -26.35 -22.57
N LEU A 32 7.43 -27.11 -23.48
CA LEU A 32 6.08 -26.81 -23.97
C LEU A 32 5.03 -26.85 -22.86
N ALA A 33 5.09 -27.84 -21.97
CA ALA A 33 4.20 -27.92 -20.82
C ALA A 33 4.41 -26.72 -19.88
N ALA A 34 5.65 -26.33 -19.61
CA ALA A 34 5.97 -25.16 -18.80
C ALA A 34 5.44 -23.86 -19.43
N VAL A 35 5.56 -23.70 -20.74
CA VAL A 35 5.01 -22.53 -21.46
C VAL A 35 3.49 -22.51 -21.40
N ILE A 36 2.82 -23.65 -21.59
CA ILE A 36 1.35 -23.74 -21.47
C ILE A 36 0.90 -23.39 -20.06
N LEU A 37 1.54 -23.98 -19.05
CA LEU A 37 1.23 -23.70 -17.64
C LEU A 37 1.48 -22.23 -17.29
N TYR A 38 2.59 -21.67 -17.76
CA TYR A 38 2.91 -20.26 -17.53
C TYR A 38 1.88 -19.30 -18.15
N ASN A 39 1.29 -19.64 -19.30
CA ASN A 39 0.26 -18.83 -19.97
C ASN A 39 -1.17 -19.11 -19.47
N THR A 40 -1.35 -20.02 -18.52
CA THR A 40 -2.67 -20.29 -17.92
C THR A 40 -3.02 -19.19 -16.93
N PRO A 41 -4.16 -18.47 -17.08
CA PRO A 41 -4.62 -17.48 -16.10
C PRO A 41 -4.63 -18.04 -14.68
N GLY A 42 -4.19 -17.26 -13.69
CA GLY A 42 -4.05 -17.68 -12.30
C GLY A 42 -2.77 -18.47 -11.97
N ILE A 43 -2.25 -19.31 -12.88
CA ILE A 43 -0.92 -19.91 -12.73
C ILE A 43 0.15 -18.88 -13.10
N HIS A 44 -0.07 -18.13 -14.16
CA HIS A 44 0.80 -17.04 -14.58
C HIS A 44 1.01 -16.01 -13.46
N GLU A 45 -0.08 -15.51 -12.88
CA GLU A 45 -0.02 -14.52 -11.79
C GLU A 45 0.76 -15.04 -10.58
N ARG A 46 0.51 -16.28 -10.16
CA ARG A 46 1.25 -16.92 -9.07
C ARG A 46 2.74 -17.13 -9.42
N ALA A 47 3.03 -17.56 -10.64
CA ALA A 47 4.40 -17.77 -11.09
C ALA A 47 5.17 -16.44 -11.13
N VAL A 48 4.58 -15.39 -11.69
CA VAL A 48 5.17 -14.04 -11.72
C VAL A 48 5.42 -13.53 -10.31
N TYR A 49 4.46 -13.70 -9.40
CA TYR A 49 4.62 -13.32 -8.00
C TYR A 49 5.82 -14.04 -7.35
N HIS A 50 5.90 -15.37 -7.46
CA HIS A 50 6.99 -16.14 -6.87
C HIS A 50 8.35 -15.82 -7.51
N ILE A 51 8.39 -15.60 -8.81
CA ILE A 51 9.61 -15.18 -9.52
C ILE A 51 10.08 -13.83 -9.00
N ALA A 52 9.16 -12.86 -8.83
CA ALA A 52 9.46 -11.55 -8.27
C ALA A 52 9.99 -11.65 -6.83
N VAL A 53 9.36 -12.47 -5.99
CA VAL A 53 9.83 -12.76 -4.61
C VAL A 53 11.25 -13.33 -4.60
N TRP A 54 11.53 -14.34 -5.43
CA TRP A 54 12.86 -14.95 -5.52
C TRP A 54 13.91 -13.96 -6.02
N ARG A 55 13.56 -13.21 -7.07
CA ARG A 55 14.45 -12.17 -7.63
C ARG A 55 14.79 -11.12 -6.58
N SER A 56 13.79 -10.62 -5.84
CA SER A 56 14.01 -9.65 -4.77
C SER A 56 14.88 -10.22 -3.64
N LYS A 57 14.64 -11.47 -3.21
CA LYS A 57 15.47 -12.13 -2.19
C LYS A 57 16.93 -12.24 -2.63
N ILE A 58 17.18 -12.60 -3.88
CA ILE A 58 18.54 -12.68 -4.44
C ILE A 58 19.17 -11.28 -4.49
N PHE A 59 18.41 -10.29 -4.98
CA PHE A 59 18.91 -8.91 -5.06
C PHE A 59 19.30 -8.37 -3.67
N TYR A 60 18.43 -8.52 -2.66
CA TYR A 60 18.70 -8.04 -1.29
C TYR A 60 19.73 -8.87 -0.53
N PHE A 61 19.96 -10.10 -0.93
CA PHE A 61 21.09 -10.87 -0.41
C PHE A 61 22.44 -10.23 -0.77
N PHE A 62 22.55 -9.68 -1.99
CA PHE A 62 23.76 -8.99 -2.45
C PHE A 62 23.76 -7.48 -2.19
N ASN A 63 22.59 -6.87 -2.00
CA ASN A 63 22.40 -5.44 -1.78
C ASN A 63 21.44 -5.25 -0.58
N PRO A 64 21.90 -5.54 0.64
CA PRO A 64 21.04 -5.35 1.80
C PRO A 64 20.61 -3.87 1.87
N PRO A 65 19.31 -3.58 2.09
CA PRO A 65 18.85 -2.22 2.25
C PRO A 65 19.62 -1.59 3.41
N SER A 66 20.12 -0.37 3.20
CA SER A 66 20.64 0.44 4.30
C SER A 66 19.51 0.57 5.32
N ALA A 67 19.78 0.14 6.56
CA ALA A 67 18.79 0.12 7.63
C ALA A 67 18.41 1.55 8.05
N THR A 68 17.64 2.23 7.22
CA THR A 68 16.71 3.27 7.67
C THR A 68 15.42 2.56 8.03
N THR A 69 15.49 1.81 9.12
CA THR A 69 14.30 1.27 9.75
C THR A 69 13.49 2.48 10.23
N PHE A 70 12.28 2.59 9.74
CA PHE A 70 11.30 3.49 10.33
C PHE A 70 11.10 3.04 11.78
N ASP A 71 11.62 3.83 12.73
CA ASP A 71 11.34 3.62 14.16
C ASP A 71 9.96 4.19 14.44
N PRO A 72 8.97 3.36 14.77
CA PRO A 72 7.63 3.86 15.10
C PRO A 72 7.71 4.81 16.31
N ILE A 73 6.93 5.88 16.25
CA ILE A 73 6.73 6.80 17.36
C ILE A 73 6.30 5.98 18.59
N GLY A 74 7.20 5.82 19.56
CA GLY A 74 6.89 5.07 20.80
C GLY A 74 8.00 4.15 21.31
N GLN A 75 9.05 3.91 20.53
CA GLN A 75 10.26 3.23 21.03
C GLN A 75 11.44 4.21 21.28
N ALA A 76 11.18 5.51 21.33
CA ALA A 76 12.16 6.42 21.89
C ALA A 76 12.34 6.04 23.36
N THR A 77 13.40 5.33 23.67
CA THR A 77 13.93 5.27 25.04
C THR A 77 14.02 6.71 25.54
N PRO A 78 13.51 7.02 26.73
CA PRO A 78 13.64 8.36 27.27
C PRO A 78 15.11 8.61 27.61
N GLU A 79 15.89 8.98 26.61
CA GLU A 79 17.18 9.57 26.87
C GLU A 79 16.92 10.97 27.43
N ALA A 80 17.38 11.17 28.63
CA ALA A 80 17.13 12.32 29.47
C ALA A 80 17.22 13.64 28.68
N SER A 81 16.05 14.24 28.42
CA SER A 81 15.97 15.64 28.00
C SER A 81 16.53 16.48 29.16
N ALA A 82 17.75 16.95 28.99
CA ALA A 82 18.33 17.94 29.86
C ALA A 82 17.42 19.18 29.88
N ALA A 83 16.75 19.41 30.98
CA ALA A 83 15.87 20.53 31.20
C ALA A 83 16.63 21.83 30.95
N LEU A 84 16.25 22.59 29.94
CA LEU A 84 16.64 23.97 29.82
C LEU A 84 15.99 24.79 30.96
N PRO A 85 16.74 25.66 31.66
CA PRO A 85 16.15 26.47 32.71
C PRO A 85 15.11 27.45 32.14
N PRO A 86 14.02 27.73 32.87
CA PRO A 86 12.98 28.63 32.43
C PRO A 86 13.52 30.06 32.33
N THR A 87 13.53 30.61 31.13
CA THR A 87 13.76 32.05 30.89
C THR A 87 12.52 32.82 31.39
N ALA A 88 12.66 33.62 32.43
CA ALA A 88 11.61 34.49 32.91
C ALA A 88 11.26 35.55 31.87
N THR A 89 10.10 35.39 31.22
CA THR A 89 9.54 36.39 30.31
C THR A 89 8.73 37.39 31.14
N SER A 90 9.14 38.63 31.16
CA SER A 90 8.42 39.76 31.77
C SER A 90 7.04 39.96 31.14
N LEU A 91 6.03 40.09 31.99
CA LEU A 91 4.63 40.33 31.63
C LEU A 91 4.50 41.68 30.90
N PRO A 92 3.89 41.77 29.72
CA PRO A 92 3.59 43.05 29.10
C PRO A 92 2.37 43.70 29.78
N THR A 93 2.46 44.97 30.03
CA THR A 93 1.43 45.87 30.53
C THR A 93 0.22 45.88 29.61
N ALA A 94 -0.99 45.74 30.17
CA ALA A 94 -2.24 45.72 29.45
C ALA A 94 -2.52 47.05 28.72
N PRO A 95 -2.94 46.99 27.43
CA PRO A 95 -3.44 48.17 26.69
C PRO A 95 -4.88 48.55 27.14
N PRO A 96 -5.32 49.77 26.90
CA PRO A 96 -6.62 50.29 27.34
C PRO A 96 -7.78 49.61 26.64
N VAL A 97 -8.86 49.41 27.36
CA VAL A 97 -10.12 48.77 26.90
C VAL A 97 -10.76 49.60 25.80
N PRO A 98 -11.00 49.06 24.58
CA PRO A 98 -11.79 49.73 23.56
C PRO A 98 -13.28 49.69 23.89
N SER A 99 -13.94 50.79 23.59
CA SER A 99 -15.36 51.07 23.72
C SER A 99 -16.22 50.03 22.94
N ALA A 100 -17.35 49.70 23.55
CA ALA A 100 -18.29 48.68 23.06
C ALA A 100 -18.74 48.94 21.60
N THR A 101 -18.42 48.01 20.70
CA THR A 101 -18.97 47.90 19.39
C THR A 101 -20.41 47.33 19.45
N PRO A 102 -21.36 47.76 18.63
CA PRO A 102 -22.72 47.24 18.65
C PRO A 102 -22.73 45.71 18.35
N LEU A 103 -23.51 44.98 19.15
CA LEU A 103 -23.74 43.54 18.91
C LEU A 103 -24.44 43.36 17.56
N VAL A 104 -23.73 42.78 16.62
CA VAL A 104 -24.34 42.17 15.42
C VAL A 104 -25.08 40.91 15.90
N PRO A 105 -26.37 40.71 15.48
CA PRO A 105 -27.09 39.50 15.82
C PRO A 105 -26.28 38.25 15.34
N PRO A 106 -26.26 37.18 16.13
CA PRO A 106 -25.54 35.99 15.69
C PRO A 106 -26.15 35.46 14.41
N THR A 107 -25.32 35.34 13.37
CA THR A 107 -25.67 34.59 12.16
C THR A 107 -26.08 33.18 12.60
N PRO A 108 -27.21 32.63 12.05
CA PRO A 108 -27.64 31.29 12.45
C PRO A 108 -26.50 30.29 12.18
N THR A 109 -25.91 29.77 13.23
CA THR A 109 -24.97 28.66 13.18
C THR A 109 -25.73 27.46 12.63
N THR A 110 -25.40 27.03 11.42
CA THR A 110 -25.93 25.78 10.88
C THR A 110 -25.53 24.67 11.84
N VAL A 111 -26.51 24.03 12.49
CA VAL A 111 -26.28 22.86 13.32
C VAL A 111 -25.62 21.81 12.45
N PRO A 112 -24.45 21.27 12.80
CA PRO A 112 -23.84 20.21 12.01
C PRO A 112 -24.83 19.06 11.85
N THR A 113 -25.21 18.74 10.65
CA THR A 113 -26.06 17.57 10.38
C THR A 113 -25.28 16.34 10.87
N ALA A 114 -25.86 15.58 11.80
CA ALA A 114 -25.23 14.35 12.29
C ALA A 114 -24.95 13.41 11.13
N LEU A 115 -23.75 12.81 11.10
CA LEU A 115 -23.40 11.81 10.09
C LEU A 115 -24.34 10.60 10.20
N PRO A 116 -24.66 9.92 9.09
CA PRO A 116 -25.35 8.64 9.16
C PRO A 116 -24.50 7.63 9.98
N PRO A 117 -25.14 6.72 10.74
CA PRO A 117 -24.40 5.77 11.57
C PRO A 117 -23.64 4.70 10.78
N ARG A 118 -23.98 4.52 9.52
CA ARG A 118 -23.32 3.60 8.58
C ARG A 118 -23.31 4.18 7.18
N VAL A 119 -22.18 4.03 6.52
CA VAL A 119 -21.99 4.35 5.10
C VAL A 119 -21.11 3.28 4.48
N GLU A 120 -21.42 2.89 3.24
CA GLU A 120 -20.58 2.02 2.42
C GLU A 120 -20.64 2.50 0.97
N LEU A 121 -19.50 2.87 0.43
CA LEU A 121 -19.37 3.32 -0.97
C LEU A 121 -19.06 2.10 -1.84
N GLY A 122 -19.88 1.88 -2.86
CA GLY A 122 -19.67 0.85 -3.88
C GLY A 122 -18.65 1.24 -4.93
N ASN A 123 -18.64 0.48 -6.04
CA ASN A 123 -17.88 0.78 -7.28
C ASN A 123 -16.35 0.80 -7.17
N ILE A 124 -15.77 0.26 -6.11
CA ILE A 124 -14.33 0.02 -6.04
C ILE A 124 -14.02 -1.36 -6.62
N VAL A 125 -13.18 -1.40 -7.66
CA VAL A 125 -12.74 -2.64 -8.28
C VAL A 125 -11.58 -3.20 -7.47
N LEU A 126 -11.82 -4.28 -6.72
CA LEU A 126 -10.79 -4.95 -5.93
C LEU A 126 -9.67 -5.49 -6.83
N GLN A 127 -8.44 -5.14 -6.52
CA GLN A 127 -7.24 -5.62 -7.22
C GLN A 127 -6.28 -6.26 -6.24
N PRO A 128 -6.11 -7.59 -6.27
CA PRO A 128 -5.05 -8.24 -5.50
C PRO A 128 -3.69 -7.69 -5.92
N GLN A 129 -2.89 -7.27 -4.95
CA GLN A 129 -1.59 -6.67 -5.24
C GLN A 129 -0.58 -7.68 -5.80
N ALA A 130 0.26 -7.24 -6.72
CA ALA A 130 1.50 -7.92 -7.05
C ALA A 130 2.51 -7.77 -5.90
N PHE A 131 3.66 -8.46 -5.99
CA PHE A 131 4.69 -8.41 -4.97
C PHE A 131 5.16 -6.96 -4.72
N ASN A 132 5.19 -6.54 -3.45
CA ASN A 132 5.56 -5.18 -3.01
C ASN A 132 4.78 -4.05 -3.71
N ASN A 133 3.54 -4.29 -4.11
CA ASN A 133 2.77 -3.37 -4.95
C ASN A 133 1.51 -2.81 -4.27
N CYS A 134 1.51 -2.75 -2.92
CA CYS A 134 0.33 -2.29 -2.17
C CYS A 134 -0.08 -0.86 -2.54
N GLY A 135 0.86 0.09 -2.63
CA GLY A 135 0.55 1.47 -3.00
C GLY A 135 -0.09 1.60 -4.38
N PRO A 136 0.57 1.12 -5.46
CA PRO A 136 -0.02 1.11 -6.81
C PRO A 136 -1.38 0.39 -6.89
N ALA A 137 -1.54 -0.75 -6.22
CA ALA A 137 -2.80 -1.49 -6.22
C ALA A 137 -3.91 -0.70 -5.50
N THR A 138 -3.63 -0.20 -4.31
CA THR A 138 -4.59 0.60 -3.52
C THR A 138 -4.98 1.89 -4.24
N LEU A 139 -4.00 2.58 -4.86
CA LEU A 139 -4.32 3.77 -5.65
C LEU A 139 -5.20 3.45 -6.85
N SER A 140 -4.91 2.39 -7.60
CA SER A 140 -5.74 2.01 -8.75
C SER A 140 -7.16 1.59 -8.33
N MET A 141 -7.32 0.94 -7.17
CA MET A 141 -8.63 0.66 -6.58
C MET A 141 -9.39 1.94 -6.22
N ASN A 142 -8.72 2.91 -5.58
CA ASN A 142 -9.36 4.20 -5.26
C ASN A 142 -9.76 4.97 -6.53
N LEU A 143 -8.89 5.01 -7.54
CA LEU A 143 -9.16 5.66 -8.83
C LEU A 143 -10.32 4.99 -9.58
N SER A 144 -10.50 3.66 -9.45
CA SER A 144 -11.60 2.94 -10.07
C SER A 144 -12.97 3.42 -9.58
N PHE A 145 -13.07 3.87 -8.33
CA PHE A 145 -14.28 4.48 -7.79
C PHE A 145 -14.75 5.69 -8.61
N TRP A 146 -13.79 6.46 -9.11
CA TRP A 146 -14.04 7.63 -9.96
C TRP A 146 -14.16 7.30 -11.45
N GLY A 147 -14.11 6.02 -11.81
CA GLY A 147 -14.25 5.58 -13.20
C GLY A 147 -12.95 5.45 -13.99
N TRP A 148 -11.79 5.56 -13.33
CA TRP A 148 -10.51 5.30 -13.97
C TRP A 148 -10.39 3.82 -14.37
N GLN A 149 -9.95 3.57 -15.62
CA GLN A 149 -9.92 2.22 -16.20
C GLN A 149 -8.53 1.57 -16.16
N GLY A 150 -7.56 2.21 -15.50
CA GLY A 150 -6.21 1.66 -15.38
C GLY A 150 -6.08 0.55 -14.32
N TYR A 151 -4.90 -0.04 -14.27
CA TYR A 151 -4.57 -1.13 -13.36
C TYR A 151 -3.32 -0.79 -12.55
N GLN A 152 -3.06 -1.51 -11.46
CA GLN A 152 -1.86 -1.30 -10.62
C GLN A 152 -0.55 -1.28 -11.41
N SER A 153 -0.47 -2.04 -12.53
CA SER A 153 0.70 -2.03 -13.42
C SER A 153 0.92 -0.70 -14.12
N ASP A 154 -0.13 0.09 -14.36
CA ASP A 154 0.00 1.39 -15.03
C ASP A 154 0.52 2.43 -14.04
N VAL A 155 0.08 2.38 -12.78
CA VAL A 155 0.64 3.16 -11.68
C VAL A 155 2.10 2.75 -11.44
N GLN A 156 2.36 1.46 -11.30
CA GLN A 156 3.68 0.91 -11.02
C GLN A 156 4.73 1.34 -12.04
N LYS A 157 4.43 1.31 -13.33
CA LYS A 157 5.37 1.69 -14.40
C LYS A 157 5.92 3.11 -14.24
N VAL A 158 5.15 4.00 -13.63
CA VAL A 158 5.52 5.41 -13.45
C VAL A 158 6.27 5.62 -12.14
N ILE A 159 5.68 5.19 -11.02
CA ILE A 159 6.20 5.53 -9.69
C ILE A 159 7.15 4.49 -9.12
N LYS A 160 7.17 3.29 -9.70
CA LYS A 160 7.97 2.16 -9.22
C LYS A 160 8.51 1.36 -10.41
N PRO A 161 9.37 1.98 -11.25
CA PRO A 161 9.81 1.37 -12.50
C PRO A 161 10.69 0.13 -12.30
N ARG A 162 11.28 -0.04 -11.11
CA ARG A 162 12.12 -1.20 -10.79
C ARG A 162 11.35 -2.17 -9.91
N LEU A 163 11.41 -3.46 -10.22
CA LEU A 163 10.76 -4.51 -9.41
C LEU A 163 11.36 -4.62 -8.00
N GLU A 164 12.60 -4.19 -7.85
CA GLU A 164 13.36 -4.20 -6.60
C GLU A 164 12.95 -3.07 -5.64
N ASP A 165 12.22 -2.06 -6.11
CA ASP A 165 11.70 -1.00 -5.24
C ASP A 165 10.74 -1.60 -4.23
N LEU A 166 11.06 -1.46 -2.93
CA LEU A 166 10.31 -2.12 -1.85
C LEU A 166 8.96 -1.45 -1.61
N SER A 167 8.93 -0.12 -1.68
CA SER A 167 7.78 0.67 -1.31
C SER A 167 7.64 1.90 -2.21
N VAL A 168 6.53 2.57 -2.09
CA VAL A 168 6.27 3.91 -2.63
C VAL A 168 5.89 4.83 -1.49
N THR A 169 6.16 6.11 -1.64
CA THR A 169 5.76 7.12 -0.67
C THR A 169 4.35 7.65 -0.96
N PRO A 170 3.66 8.22 0.02
CA PRO A 170 2.39 8.90 -0.21
C PRO A 170 2.47 10.03 -1.24
N GLU A 171 3.59 10.76 -1.28
CA GLU A 171 3.85 11.84 -2.22
C GLU A 171 3.90 11.34 -3.67
N GLU A 172 4.54 10.19 -3.92
CA GLU A 172 4.59 9.58 -5.26
C GLU A 172 3.20 9.17 -5.75
N LEU A 173 2.33 8.68 -4.85
CA LEU A 173 0.93 8.38 -5.18
C LEU A 173 0.17 9.64 -5.58
N VAL A 174 0.32 10.73 -4.82
CA VAL A 174 -0.32 12.03 -5.10
C VAL A 174 0.21 12.63 -6.39
N GLU A 175 1.52 12.58 -6.64
CA GLU A 175 2.13 13.06 -7.87
C GLU A 175 1.60 12.31 -9.09
N PHE A 176 1.48 10.98 -8.99
CA PHE A 176 0.86 10.17 -10.05
C PHE A 176 -0.54 10.66 -10.38
N VAL A 177 -1.40 10.83 -9.37
CA VAL A 177 -2.78 11.29 -9.60
C VAL A 177 -2.80 12.65 -10.30
N ASN A 178 -2.03 13.60 -9.77
CA ASN A 178 -2.04 14.99 -10.25
C ASN A 178 -1.40 15.18 -11.63
N THR A 179 -0.54 14.23 -12.06
CA THR A 179 0.20 14.35 -13.34
C THR A 179 -0.26 13.36 -14.41
N GLN A 180 -0.81 12.21 -14.02
CA GLN A 180 -1.12 11.11 -14.94
C GLN A 180 -2.62 10.83 -15.08
N THR A 181 -3.47 11.54 -14.34
CA THR A 181 -4.92 11.32 -14.35
C THR A 181 -5.68 12.65 -14.43
N PRO A 182 -6.97 12.66 -14.81
CA PRO A 182 -7.78 13.87 -14.77
C PRO A 182 -8.23 14.28 -13.35
N TYR A 183 -7.88 13.49 -12.32
CA TYR A 183 -8.27 13.72 -10.93
C TYR A 183 -7.25 14.60 -10.20
N ARG A 184 -7.61 15.01 -8.98
CA ARG A 184 -6.75 15.69 -8.02
C ARG A 184 -6.54 14.80 -6.81
N ALA A 185 -5.40 14.96 -6.15
CA ALA A 185 -5.11 14.31 -4.89
C ALA A 185 -4.47 15.29 -3.92
N LEU A 186 -4.82 15.17 -2.64
CA LEU A 186 -4.22 15.89 -1.53
C LEU A 186 -3.70 14.91 -0.50
N LEU A 187 -2.45 15.10 -0.10
CA LEU A 187 -1.83 14.41 1.03
C LEU A 187 -2.00 15.24 2.30
N ARG A 188 -2.36 14.58 3.41
CA ARG A 188 -2.43 15.19 4.74
C ARG A 188 -1.91 14.21 5.79
N TYR A 189 -1.44 14.79 6.88
CA TYR A 189 -1.02 14.09 8.09
C TYR A 189 -1.95 14.44 9.24
N ALA A 190 -1.80 13.74 10.36
CA ALA A 190 -2.59 13.96 11.56
C ALA A 190 -4.12 13.87 11.35
N GLY A 191 -4.54 12.98 10.43
CA GLY A 191 -5.94 12.64 10.25
C GLY A 191 -6.55 12.00 11.49
N ASP A 192 -7.86 12.03 11.59
CA ASP A 192 -8.62 11.32 12.61
C ASP A 192 -9.81 10.57 12.01
N LEU A 193 -10.38 9.66 12.77
CA LEU A 193 -11.50 8.85 12.33
C LEU A 193 -12.74 9.72 11.98
N ALA A 194 -12.96 10.82 12.71
CA ALA A 194 -14.10 11.70 12.46
C ALA A 194 -13.96 12.39 11.10
N LEU A 195 -12.77 12.81 10.73
CA LEU A 195 -12.47 13.39 9.43
C LEU A 195 -12.67 12.36 8.30
N VAL A 196 -12.14 11.15 8.46
CA VAL A 196 -12.34 10.05 7.49
C VAL A 196 -13.82 9.76 7.29
N LYS A 197 -14.60 9.67 8.38
CA LYS A 197 -16.06 9.45 8.30
C LYS A 197 -16.77 10.58 7.57
N ARG A 198 -16.35 11.84 7.73
CA ARG A 198 -16.92 12.98 6.99
C ARG A 198 -16.69 12.84 5.48
N PHE A 199 -15.46 12.46 5.07
CA PHE A 199 -15.17 12.23 3.65
C PHE A 199 -15.99 11.07 3.09
N VAL A 200 -16.05 9.94 3.78
CA VAL A 200 -16.82 8.79 3.35
C VAL A 200 -18.32 9.11 3.28
N ALA A 201 -18.86 9.82 4.25
CA ALA A 201 -20.25 10.26 4.25
C ALA A 201 -20.56 11.26 3.11
N ALA A 202 -19.57 12.04 2.69
CA ALA A 202 -19.64 12.88 1.50
C ALA A 202 -19.45 12.12 0.18
N GLY A 203 -19.28 10.80 0.21
CA GLY A 203 -19.06 9.99 -0.99
C GLY A 203 -17.64 10.07 -1.55
N ILE A 204 -16.64 10.23 -0.69
CA ILE A 204 -15.23 10.32 -1.05
C ILE A 204 -14.46 9.23 -0.28
N PRO A 205 -14.01 8.16 -0.94
CA PRO A 205 -13.18 7.16 -0.30
C PRO A 205 -11.79 7.72 0.03
N VAL A 206 -11.24 7.30 1.17
CA VAL A 206 -9.98 7.84 1.71
C VAL A 206 -8.89 6.77 1.67
N LEU A 207 -7.77 7.05 1.03
CA LEU A 207 -6.57 6.25 1.20
C LEU A 207 -5.92 6.57 2.54
N VAL A 208 -5.51 5.53 3.26
CA VAL A 208 -4.72 5.66 4.49
C VAL A 208 -3.43 4.86 4.36
N GLU A 209 -2.33 5.42 4.84
CA GLU A 209 -1.11 4.68 5.07
C GLU A 209 -1.15 4.13 6.49
N ARG A 210 -1.31 2.84 6.61
CA ARG A 210 -1.32 2.10 7.87
C ARG A 210 -0.27 1.01 7.83
N GLY A 211 0.08 0.47 8.95
CA GLY A 211 1.01 -0.64 8.97
C GLY A 211 0.42 -1.88 9.60
N TYR A 212 1.25 -2.88 9.65
CA TYR A 212 1.06 -4.07 10.46
C TYR A 212 2.41 -4.57 10.96
N TYR A 213 2.39 -5.26 12.09
CA TYR A 213 3.61 -5.75 12.70
C TYR A 213 3.83 -7.21 12.34
N ILE A 214 5.02 -7.50 11.78
CA ILE A 214 5.48 -8.87 11.51
C ILE A 214 6.60 -9.17 12.49
N PRO A 215 6.51 -10.24 13.32
CA PRO A 215 7.53 -10.53 14.34
C PRO A 215 8.95 -10.71 13.80
N SER A 216 9.10 -11.18 12.54
CA SER A 216 10.41 -11.38 11.89
C SER A 216 10.97 -10.11 11.25
N ASP A 217 10.11 -9.15 10.86
CA ASP A 217 10.47 -8.02 10.00
C ASP A 217 10.14 -6.65 10.60
N GLY A 218 9.43 -6.62 11.74
CA GLY A 218 8.99 -5.39 12.41
C GLY A 218 7.75 -4.76 11.77
N TRP A 219 7.65 -3.44 11.84
CA TRP A 219 6.55 -2.69 11.24
C TRP A 219 6.69 -2.61 9.73
N MET A 220 5.62 -2.99 9.03
CA MET A 220 5.52 -2.94 7.57
C MET A 220 4.44 -1.93 7.18
N GLY A 221 4.81 -0.97 6.32
CA GLY A 221 3.86 -0.02 5.75
C GLY A 221 2.90 -0.69 4.77
N HIS A 222 1.64 -0.27 4.78
CA HIS A 222 0.61 -0.77 3.89
C HIS A 222 -0.44 0.31 3.63
N PHE A 223 -0.89 0.40 2.40
CA PHE A 223 -1.97 1.30 2.03
C PHE A 223 -3.31 0.56 2.00
N GLY A 224 -4.38 1.25 2.40
CA GLY A 224 -5.75 0.75 2.31
C GLY A 224 -6.72 1.86 1.89
N VAL A 225 -7.84 1.49 1.28
CA VAL A 225 -8.92 2.42 0.93
C VAL A 225 -10.05 2.26 1.93
N ILE A 226 -10.31 3.27 2.74
CA ILE A 226 -11.53 3.30 3.56
C ILE A 226 -12.67 3.80 2.68
N ASN A 227 -13.63 2.92 2.40
CA ASN A 227 -14.82 3.24 1.61
C ASN A 227 -16.12 3.11 2.40
N GLY A 228 -16.02 2.78 3.69
CA GLY A 228 -17.21 2.65 4.53
C GLY A 228 -16.87 2.69 6.02
N PHE A 229 -17.92 2.85 6.82
CA PHE A 229 -17.86 2.74 8.28
C PHE A 229 -19.21 2.28 8.84
N ASP A 230 -19.16 1.68 10.02
CA ASP A 230 -20.32 1.25 10.79
C ASP A 230 -20.08 1.57 12.27
N ASP A 231 -20.87 2.51 12.82
CA ASP A 231 -20.75 2.97 14.21
C ASP A 231 -21.30 1.95 15.21
N GLU A 232 -22.22 1.11 14.82
CA GLU A 232 -22.73 0.03 15.70
C GLU A 232 -21.67 -1.07 15.85
N ALA A 233 -21.06 -1.48 14.74
CA ALA A 233 -19.99 -2.47 14.74
C ALA A 233 -18.63 -1.90 15.16
N GLN A 234 -18.47 -0.57 15.22
CA GLN A 234 -17.20 0.14 15.48
C GLN A 234 -16.11 -0.28 14.49
N THR A 235 -16.45 -0.27 13.19
CA THR A 235 -15.55 -0.70 12.11
C THR A 235 -15.51 0.30 10.96
N VAL A 236 -14.36 0.33 10.27
CA VAL A 236 -14.24 0.84 8.91
C VAL A 236 -14.23 -0.31 7.92
N HIS A 237 -14.84 -0.11 6.76
CA HIS A 237 -14.81 -1.06 5.65
C HIS A 237 -13.67 -0.73 4.70
N ILE A 238 -12.80 -1.71 4.41
CA ILE A 238 -11.60 -1.54 3.62
C ILE A 238 -11.52 -2.63 2.55
N PRO A 239 -11.74 -2.32 1.28
CA PRO A 239 -11.24 -3.15 0.18
C PRO A 239 -9.71 -3.07 0.17
N ASP A 240 -9.06 -4.14 0.60
CA ASP A 240 -7.62 -4.24 0.83
C ASP A 240 -6.97 -5.09 -0.26
N SER A 241 -5.88 -4.59 -0.84
CA SER A 241 -5.21 -5.26 -1.96
C SER A 241 -4.49 -6.56 -1.58
N PHE A 242 -4.23 -6.78 -0.30
CA PHE A 242 -3.56 -7.98 0.22
C PHE A 242 -4.55 -8.96 0.86
N SER A 243 -5.44 -8.44 1.69
CA SER A 243 -6.35 -9.25 2.52
C SER A 243 -7.74 -9.45 1.89
N GLY A 244 -8.06 -8.76 0.80
CA GLY A 244 -9.40 -8.72 0.24
C GLY A 244 -10.28 -7.68 0.96
N ILE A 245 -11.58 -7.95 1.07
CA ILE A 245 -12.51 -7.03 1.76
C ILE A 245 -12.47 -7.33 3.25
N ILE A 246 -12.17 -6.33 4.07
CA ILE A 246 -12.07 -6.47 5.53
C ILE A 246 -12.83 -5.37 6.26
N ASP A 247 -13.42 -5.72 7.40
CA ASP A 247 -13.93 -4.78 8.39
C ASP A 247 -12.89 -4.64 9.50
N PHE A 248 -12.34 -3.43 9.63
CA PHE A 248 -11.24 -3.13 10.54
C PHE A 248 -11.75 -2.34 11.73
N LYS A 249 -11.47 -2.79 12.96
CA LYS A 249 -11.95 -2.10 14.16
C LYS A 249 -11.39 -0.68 14.25
N TYR A 250 -12.18 0.27 14.74
CA TYR A 250 -11.73 1.65 14.96
C TYR A 250 -10.46 1.72 15.81
N SER A 251 -10.43 0.97 16.92
CA SER A 251 -9.26 0.93 17.81
C SER A 251 -8.02 0.34 17.17
N GLU A 252 -8.18 -0.63 16.26
CA GLU A 252 -7.05 -1.20 15.51
C GLU A 252 -6.57 -0.23 14.43
N LEU A 253 -7.50 0.45 13.73
CA LEU A 253 -7.15 1.47 12.76
C LEU A 253 -6.33 2.58 13.42
N GLU A 254 -6.81 3.13 14.52
CA GLU A 254 -6.11 4.19 15.25
C GLU A 254 -4.70 3.76 15.65
N LEU A 255 -4.55 2.54 16.19
CA LEU A 255 -3.25 2.00 16.58
C LEU A 255 -2.28 1.87 15.41
N TYR A 256 -2.71 1.27 14.29
CA TYR A 256 -1.83 0.99 13.15
C TYR A 256 -1.61 2.21 12.26
N TRP A 257 -2.57 3.12 12.19
CA TRP A 257 -2.48 4.35 11.44
C TRP A 257 -1.57 5.39 12.11
N ALA A 258 -1.58 5.46 13.45
CA ALA A 258 -0.71 6.34 14.22
C ALA A 258 0.78 6.09 13.95
N GLN A 259 1.19 4.86 13.62
CA GLN A 259 2.56 4.51 13.26
C GLN A 259 3.04 5.22 11.98
N PHE A 260 2.12 5.71 11.17
CA PHE A 260 2.36 6.42 9.92
C PHE A 260 1.82 7.86 9.99
N PHE A 261 1.94 8.50 11.15
CA PHE A 261 1.53 9.91 11.39
C PHE A 261 0.07 10.20 11.02
N ASN A 262 -0.80 9.21 11.06
CA ASN A 262 -2.18 9.30 10.57
C ASN A 262 -2.25 9.90 9.14
N THR A 263 -1.34 9.44 8.29
CA THR A 263 -1.24 9.87 6.89
C THR A 263 -2.44 9.42 6.10
N PHE A 264 -3.04 10.33 5.35
CA PHE A 264 -4.12 10.02 4.43
C PHE A 264 -4.03 10.81 3.13
N ILE A 265 -4.64 10.24 2.08
CA ILE A 265 -4.75 10.83 0.75
C ILE A 265 -6.22 10.86 0.37
N VAL A 266 -6.68 12.01 -0.11
CA VAL A 266 -8.00 12.20 -0.69
C VAL A 266 -7.85 12.39 -2.19
N VAL A 267 -8.48 11.52 -2.98
CA VAL A 267 -8.53 11.61 -4.45
C VAL A 267 -9.94 12.04 -4.84
N TYR A 268 -10.06 12.98 -5.76
CA TYR A 268 -11.34 13.56 -6.15
C TYR A 268 -11.31 14.17 -7.57
N PRO A 269 -12.47 14.26 -8.25
CA PRO A 269 -12.61 15.03 -9.46
C PRO A 269 -12.42 16.53 -9.18
N PRO A 270 -11.79 17.32 -10.09
CA PRO A 270 -11.48 18.74 -9.85
C PRO A 270 -12.67 19.60 -9.42
N GLU A 271 -13.86 19.29 -9.89
CA GLU A 271 -15.11 19.99 -9.55
C GLU A 271 -15.52 19.87 -8.08
N ARG A 272 -14.93 18.90 -7.35
CA ARG A 272 -15.19 18.69 -5.91
C ARG A 272 -14.15 19.34 -5.00
N GLU A 273 -13.20 20.11 -5.56
CA GLU A 273 -12.10 20.70 -4.78
C GLU A 273 -12.59 21.59 -3.63
N ALA A 274 -13.58 22.45 -3.89
CA ALA A 274 -14.13 23.34 -2.86
C ALA A 274 -14.76 22.54 -1.69
N GLU A 275 -15.47 21.46 -1.98
CA GLU A 275 -16.04 20.56 -0.97
C GLU A 275 -14.98 19.85 -0.15
N VAL A 276 -13.92 19.36 -0.82
CA VAL A 276 -12.79 18.70 -0.15
C VAL A 276 -12.08 19.66 0.81
N LEU A 277 -11.84 20.91 0.37
CA LEU A 277 -11.21 21.93 1.21
C LEU A 277 -12.10 22.32 2.40
N ASP A 278 -13.42 22.41 2.22
CA ASP A 278 -14.37 22.67 3.30
C ASP A 278 -14.36 21.51 4.33
N LEU A 279 -14.40 20.27 3.88
CA LEU A 279 -14.28 19.08 4.74
C LEU A 279 -12.99 19.05 5.54
N LEU A 280 -11.88 19.52 4.98
CA LEU A 280 -10.59 19.67 5.66
C LEU A 280 -10.59 20.81 6.69
N GLY A 281 -11.57 21.73 6.63
CA GLY A 281 -11.58 22.94 7.45
C GLY A 281 -10.52 23.96 7.02
N ALA A 282 -10.02 23.86 5.80
CA ALA A 282 -9.11 24.85 5.20
C ALA A 282 -9.95 26.00 4.64
N GLN A 283 -10.20 27.02 5.45
CA GLN A 283 -10.69 28.32 5.01
C GLN A 283 -9.54 29.32 4.95
#